data_b264ee6a68ff8234d4fee6b744e8851e
#
_entry.id   b264ee6a68ff8234d4fee6b744e8851e
#
_cell.length_a   1.000
_cell.length_b   1.000
_cell.length_c   1.000
_cell.angle_alpha   90.00
_cell.angle_beta   90.00
_cell.angle_gamma   90.00
#
_symmetry.space_group_name_H-M   'P 1'
#
loop_
_entity.id
_entity.type
_entity.pdbx_description
1 polymer ?
#
loop_
_entity_poly.entity_id
_entity_poly.type
_entity_poly.pdbx_seq_one_letter_code
_entity_poly.pdbx_strand_id
1 'polypeptide(L)'
;MAWLYLGLVLFVVIFMFIVLKRPMYEAMLLSFLALLIVSGHMGDLGHYLLQTSRGYLLFTMMAFMVFGVIVERSGIIVDLLDIIVALVGKFSGGAGYVALLAGAAMGSFCGTGSGTVAATGTFTIPAMKKTGFSPELAASIAAAAGTLGPIIPPSGAIPVMFLMLEAVKPGFCTASEFWMFAWPISFWLIIQRLLTLWILIHRNHVTPIPKEDRPSLRAALKKGWKTLFLPVIMIAPFMFANSADDLILARLGEAGANTFSTFILLTVPCFACFAALLLWRGKGNKLTFSAAADMIGGGITTVAPIILMTFAGFAMGNLINDIGMTEQIVAQFQALAVPKWAVVVIAPLIFTFFGMFMESSSCYFLFGPVFIPIAIAVGIHPMISAMMVNVMCNAMGQMSPPFALCLLVSMGIAESDFKKTSAYAFFWCFTQYIVIMLLLAGWLPLFGMLK
;
A
#
# COMPACT_ATOMS: atom_id res chain seq x y z
N MET A 1 0.93 -5.07 -31.97
CA MET A 1 2.14 -4.44 -31.37
C MET A 1 2.06 -4.37 -29.85
N ALA A 2 0.91 -4.02 -29.24
CA ALA A 2 0.77 -3.84 -27.79
C ALA A 2 1.27 -5.03 -26.93
N TRP A 3 0.94 -6.28 -27.30
CA TRP A 3 1.43 -7.47 -26.59
C TRP A 3 2.94 -7.67 -26.70
N LEU A 4 3.55 -7.24 -27.80
CA LEU A 4 5.00 -7.29 -27.95
C LEU A 4 5.66 -6.30 -27.02
N TYR A 5 5.13 -5.09 -26.90
CA TYR A 5 5.62 -4.07 -25.97
C TYR A 5 5.44 -4.51 -24.52
N LEU A 6 4.27 -5.05 -24.16
CA LEU A 6 4.03 -5.61 -22.83
C LEU A 6 4.98 -6.78 -22.54
N GLY A 7 5.14 -7.69 -23.49
CA GLY A 7 6.07 -8.82 -23.38
C GLY A 7 7.52 -8.36 -23.22
N LEU A 8 7.96 -7.32 -23.93
CA LEU A 8 9.27 -6.73 -23.80
C LEU A 8 9.51 -6.17 -22.39
N VAL A 9 8.57 -5.36 -21.89
CA VAL A 9 8.67 -4.76 -20.56
C VAL A 9 8.74 -5.86 -19.48
N LEU A 10 7.84 -6.84 -19.54
CA LEU A 10 7.84 -7.99 -18.63
C LEU A 10 9.13 -8.79 -18.72
N PHE A 11 9.60 -9.07 -19.93
CA PHE A 11 10.84 -9.81 -20.15
C PHE A 11 12.04 -9.08 -19.54
N VAL A 12 12.20 -7.78 -19.79
CA VAL A 12 13.31 -6.99 -19.25
C VAL A 12 13.26 -6.96 -17.72
N VAL A 13 12.08 -6.72 -17.12
CA VAL A 13 11.92 -6.72 -15.67
C VAL A 13 12.28 -8.08 -15.07
N ILE A 14 11.73 -9.15 -15.59
CA ILE A 14 11.96 -10.51 -15.09
C ILE A 14 13.43 -10.92 -15.26
N PHE A 15 14.00 -10.65 -16.43
CA PHE A 15 15.40 -10.97 -16.73
C PHE A 15 16.37 -10.22 -15.81
N MET A 16 16.18 -8.92 -15.65
CA MET A 16 17.00 -8.08 -14.78
C MET A 16 16.92 -8.52 -13.31
N PHE A 17 15.70 -8.78 -12.84
CA PHE A 17 15.48 -9.10 -11.43
C PHE A 17 15.86 -10.55 -11.08
N ILE A 18 15.39 -11.53 -11.87
CA ILE A 18 15.59 -12.96 -11.56
C ILE A 18 16.96 -13.46 -12.02
N VAL A 19 17.37 -13.13 -13.26
CA VAL A 19 18.61 -13.66 -13.85
C VAL A 19 19.81 -12.83 -13.42
N LEU A 20 19.74 -11.51 -13.58
CA LEU A 20 20.85 -10.61 -13.26
C LEU A 20 20.87 -10.17 -11.79
N LYS A 21 19.83 -10.50 -11.01
CA LYS A 21 19.68 -10.14 -9.59
C LYS A 21 19.89 -8.65 -9.31
N ARG A 22 19.47 -7.80 -10.26
CA ARG A 22 19.57 -6.34 -10.13
C ARG A 22 18.41 -5.78 -9.35
N PRO A 23 18.61 -4.65 -8.65
CA PRO A 23 17.53 -3.97 -7.95
C PRO A 23 16.37 -3.61 -8.89
N MET A 24 15.15 -3.62 -8.37
CA MET A 24 13.95 -3.44 -9.18
C MET A 24 13.85 -2.04 -9.83
N TYR A 25 14.40 -1.00 -9.20
CA TYR A 25 14.42 0.34 -9.81
C TYR A 25 15.27 0.40 -11.08
N GLU A 26 16.38 -0.37 -11.14
CA GLU A 26 17.18 -0.50 -12.36
C GLU A 26 16.39 -1.24 -13.45
N ALA A 27 15.70 -2.31 -13.07
CA ALA A 27 14.88 -3.09 -14.00
C ALA A 27 13.76 -2.23 -14.61
N MET A 28 13.08 -1.39 -13.81
CA MET A 28 12.04 -0.48 -14.27
C MET A 28 12.58 0.61 -15.19
N LEU A 29 13.72 1.23 -14.85
CA LEU A 29 14.37 2.24 -15.69
C LEU A 29 14.81 1.66 -17.03
N LEU A 30 15.43 0.48 -17.02
CA LEU A 30 15.86 -0.20 -18.24
C LEU A 30 14.67 -0.66 -19.09
N SER A 31 13.56 -1.09 -18.47
CA SER A 31 12.34 -1.43 -19.19
C SER A 31 11.72 -0.21 -19.89
N PHE A 32 11.72 0.95 -19.22
CA PHE A 32 11.30 2.21 -19.82
C PHE A 32 12.17 2.58 -21.04
N LEU A 33 13.51 2.50 -20.90
CA LEU A 33 14.44 2.77 -22.01
C LEU A 33 14.28 1.77 -23.14
N ALA A 34 14.11 0.48 -22.85
CA ALA A 34 13.88 -0.55 -23.86
C ALA A 34 12.59 -0.29 -24.64
N LEU A 35 11.52 0.10 -23.92
CA LEU A 35 10.25 0.44 -24.56
C LEU A 35 10.38 1.69 -25.44
N LEU A 36 11.09 2.74 -25.00
CA LEU A 36 11.38 3.95 -25.79
C LEU A 36 12.12 3.61 -27.10
N ILE A 37 13.14 2.74 -27.04
CA ILE A 37 13.91 2.33 -28.21
C ILE A 37 13.04 1.56 -29.19
N VAL A 38 12.32 0.54 -28.70
CA VAL A 38 11.53 -0.36 -29.58
C VAL A 38 10.29 0.33 -30.14
N SER A 39 9.72 1.29 -29.41
CA SER A 39 8.58 2.10 -29.91
C SER A 39 9.01 3.24 -30.84
N GLY A 40 10.31 3.51 -30.99
CA GLY A 40 10.83 4.59 -31.83
C GLY A 40 10.78 5.99 -31.21
N HIS A 41 10.47 6.11 -29.91
CA HIS A 41 10.32 7.40 -29.20
C HIS A 41 11.58 7.83 -28.42
N MET A 42 12.75 7.31 -28.78
CA MET A 42 14.00 7.63 -28.06
C MET A 42 14.34 9.15 -28.14
N GLY A 43 13.91 9.84 -29.21
CA GLY A 43 14.04 11.30 -29.32
C GLY A 43 13.26 12.08 -28.28
N ASP A 44 12.19 11.49 -27.73
CA ASP A 44 11.29 12.13 -26.78
C ASP A 44 11.65 11.83 -25.31
N LEU A 45 12.78 11.18 -25.06
CA LEU A 45 13.25 10.86 -23.71
C LEU A 45 13.20 12.07 -22.77
N GLY A 46 13.73 13.22 -23.23
CA GLY A 46 13.72 14.48 -22.46
C GLY A 46 12.30 14.95 -22.12
N HIS A 47 11.36 14.78 -23.04
CA HIS A 47 9.94 15.11 -22.83
C HIS A 47 9.34 14.27 -21.70
N TYR A 48 9.48 12.94 -21.72
CA TYR A 48 8.93 12.05 -20.68
C TYR A 48 9.57 12.29 -19.32
N LEU A 49 10.88 12.53 -19.27
CA LEU A 49 11.56 12.87 -18.02
C LEU A 49 11.07 14.20 -17.43
N LEU A 50 10.91 15.23 -18.26
CA LEU A 50 10.41 16.54 -17.81
C LEU A 50 8.93 16.48 -17.41
N GLN A 51 8.10 15.81 -18.18
CA GLN A 51 6.68 15.63 -17.87
C GLN A 51 6.50 14.94 -16.53
N THR A 52 7.24 13.85 -16.30
CA THR A 52 7.18 13.10 -15.03
C THR A 52 7.72 13.92 -13.86
N SER A 53 8.83 14.66 -14.05
CA SER A 53 9.42 15.47 -12.99
C SER A 53 8.57 16.68 -12.60
N ARG A 54 7.70 17.17 -13.48
CA ARG A 54 6.74 18.26 -13.20
C ARG A 54 5.43 17.78 -12.58
N GLY A 55 5.21 16.47 -12.58
CA GLY A 55 4.01 15.86 -12.01
C GLY A 55 3.93 16.07 -10.50
N TYR A 56 2.88 16.78 -10.00
CA TYR A 56 2.67 17.02 -8.56
C TYR A 56 2.61 15.74 -7.73
N LEU A 57 2.34 14.64 -8.35
CA LEU A 57 2.10 13.34 -7.76
C LEU A 57 3.39 12.63 -7.35
N LEU A 58 4.48 12.87 -8.09
CA LEU A 58 5.81 12.44 -7.65
C LEU A 58 6.17 13.10 -6.31
N PHE A 59 5.93 14.41 -6.19
CA PHE A 59 6.16 15.16 -4.95
C PHE A 59 5.26 14.68 -3.81
N THR A 60 3.99 14.40 -4.11
CA THR A 60 3.05 13.84 -3.12
C THR A 60 3.57 12.52 -2.57
N MET A 61 3.99 11.59 -3.45
CA MET A 61 4.56 10.31 -3.04
C MET A 61 5.81 10.47 -2.20
N MET A 62 6.72 11.35 -2.62
CA MET A 62 7.93 11.68 -1.85
C MET A 62 7.58 12.17 -0.45
N ALA A 63 6.59 13.05 -0.31
CA ALA A 63 6.16 13.59 0.97
C ALA A 63 5.57 12.51 1.88
N PHE A 64 4.75 11.58 1.37
CA PHE A 64 4.25 10.44 2.13
C PHE A 64 5.37 9.50 2.57
N MET A 65 6.36 9.24 1.70
CA MET A 65 7.50 8.38 2.06
C MET A 65 8.37 9.02 3.15
N VAL A 66 8.65 10.31 3.02
CA VAL A 66 9.40 11.07 4.04
C VAL A 66 8.64 11.05 5.38
N PHE A 67 7.32 11.24 5.34
CA PHE A 67 6.47 11.11 6.54
C PHE A 67 6.63 9.73 7.19
N GLY A 68 6.58 8.65 6.42
CA GLY A 68 6.78 7.28 6.91
C GLY A 68 8.13 7.12 7.62
N VAL A 69 9.22 7.63 7.03
CA VAL A 69 10.56 7.62 7.63
C VAL A 69 10.61 8.38 8.96
N ILE A 70 10.00 9.57 9.00
CA ILE A 70 9.97 10.40 10.23
C ILE A 70 9.20 9.65 11.32
N VAL A 71 8.04 9.07 11.02
CA VAL A 71 7.23 8.32 11.98
C VAL A 71 7.99 7.09 12.50
N GLU A 72 8.64 6.34 11.62
CA GLU A 72 9.43 5.16 11.97
C GLU A 72 10.57 5.52 12.92
N ARG A 73 11.35 6.55 12.61
CA ARG A 73 12.54 6.95 13.36
C ARG A 73 12.26 7.78 14.61
N SER A 74 11.10 8.39 14.69
CA SER A 74 10.70 9.23 15.84
C SER A 74 10.33 8.42 17.09
N GLY A 75 10.14 7.10 16.97
CA GLY A 75 9.63 6.24 18.05
C GLY A 75 8.18 6.55 18.46
N ILE A 76 7.44 7.30 17.65
CA ILE A 76 6.01 7.60 17.87
C ILE A 76 5.19 6.32 17.88
N ILE A 77 5.60 5.34 17.08
CA ILE A 77 4.93 4.03 16.95
C ILE A 77 4.88 3.28 18.28
N VAL A 78 5.92 3.38 19.10
CA VAL A 78 5.96 2.70 20.41
C VAL A 78 4.83 3.20 21.31
N ASP A 79 4.53 4.49 21.28
CA ASP A 79 3.43 5.05 22.09
C ASP A 79 2.06 4.59 21.57
N LEU A 80 1.92 4.43 20.27
CA LEU A 80 0.70 3.87 19.64
C LEU A 80 0.56 2.39 19.99
N LEU A 81 1.66 1.62 19.96
CA LEU A 81 1.69 0.22 20.35
C LEU A 81 1.24 0.05 21.82
N ASP A 82 1.73 0.87 22.75
CA ASP A 82 1.32 0.83 24.17
C ASP A 82 -0.21 0.99 24.30
N ILE A 83 -0.82 1.88 23.52
CA ILE A 83 -2.28 2.09 23.52
C ILE A 83 -3.00 0.84 22.99
N ILE A 84 -2.52 0.27 21.87
CA ILE A 84 -3.12 -0.93 21.28
C ILE A 84 -3.00 -2.12 22.23
N VAL A 85 -1.84 -2.32 22.87
CA VAL A 85 -1.63 -3.38 23.88
C VAL A 85 -2.60 -3.22 25.06
N ALA A 86 -2.79 -1.98 25.55
CA ALA A 86 -3.71 -1.71 26.64
C ALA A 86 -5.17 -2.03 26.29
N LEU A 87 -5.57 -1.84 25.02
CA LEU A 87 -6.93 -2.07 24.54
C LEU A 87 -7.22 -3.56 24.31
N VAL A 88 -6.35 -4.24 23.54
CA VAL A 88 -6.65 -5.59 23.05
C VAL A 88 -5.82 -6.69 23.68
N GLY A 89 -4.75 -6.38 24.42
CA GLY A 89 -3.84 -7.36 25.03
C GLY A 89 -4.49 -8.28 26.07
N LYS A 90 -5.66 -7.90 26.63
CA LYS A 90 -6.42 -8.69 27.61
C LYS A 90 -7.19 -9.88 27.01
N PHE A 91 -7.42 -9.90 25.73
CA PHE A 91 -8.15 -10.96 25.04
C PHE A 91 -7.25 -12.18 24.79
N SER A 92 -7.84 -13.36 24.70
CA SER A 92 -7.14 -14.56 24.21
C SER A 92 -6.57 -14.28 22.82
N GLY A 93 -5.29 -14.57 22.63
CA GLY A 93 -4.60 -14.19 21.39
C GLY A 93 -4.33 -12.69 21.22
N GLY A 94 -4.42 -11.91 22.32
CA GLY A 94 -4.24 -10.46 22.32
C GLY A 94 -2.97 -10.00 21.62
N ALA A 95 -1.87 -10.75 21.74
CA ALA A 95 -0.62 -10.44 21.03
C ALA A 95 -0.77 -10.48 19.51
N GLY A 96 -1.58 -11.40 18.96
CA GLY A 96 -1.89 -11.47 17.54
C GLY A 96 -2.73 -10.27 17.07
N TYR A 97 -3.73 -9.86 17.85
CA TYR A 97 -4.51 -8.65 17.57
C TYR A 97 -3.66 -7.39 17.64
N VAL A 98 -2.77 -7.30 18.63
CA VAL A 98 -1.78 -6.21 18.72
C VAL A 98 -0.92 -6.17 17.46
N ALA A 99 -0.39 -7.32 17.03
CA ALA A 99 0.43 -7.41 15.83
C ALA A 99 -0.32 -6.92 14.59
N LEU A 100 -1.57 -7.36 14.41
CA LEU A 100 -2.41 -6.99 13.27
C LEU A 100 -2.72 -5.49 13.26
N LEU A 101 -3.18 -4.93 14.38
CA LEU A 101 -3.53 -3.51 14.47
C LEU A 101 -2.30 -2.60 14.38
N ALA A 102 -1.20 -3.00 15.01
CA ALA A 102 0.07 -2.27 14.95
C ALA A 102 0.64 -2.24 13.53
N GLY A 103 0.64 -3.40 12.84
CA GLY A 103 1.07 -3.49 11.46
C GLY A 103 0.17 -2.69 10.52
N ALA A 104 -1.15 -2.74 10.72
CA ALA A 104 -2.09 -1.94 9.96
C ALA A 104 -1.85 -0.43 10.14
N ALA A 105 -1.69 0.03 11.38
CA ALA A 105 -1.42 1.44 11.68
C ALA A 105 -0.07 1.90 11.14
N MET A 106 1.00 1.11 11.37
CA MET A 106 2.34 1.45 10.87
C MET A 106 2.40 1.45 9.36
N GLY A 107 1.85 0.41 8.73
CA GLY A 107 1.88 0.28 7.27
C GLY A 107 1.07 1.34 6.55
N SER A 108 0.00 1.86 7.19
CA SER A 108 -0.75 2.99 6.65
C SER A 108 0.07 4.29 6.64
N PHE A 109 1.06 4.42 7.50
CA PHE A 109 1.98 5.56 7.48
C PHE A 109 3.17 5.33 6.55
N CYS A 110 3.77 4.13 6.59
CA CYS A 110 4.96 3.82 5.79
C CYS A 110 4.65 3.55 4.32
N GLY A 111 3.45 3.06 3.99
CA GLY A 111 3.05 2.72 2.63
C GLY A 111 3.73 1.47 2.05
N THR A 112 4.58 0.75 2.81
CA THR A 112 5.28 -0.46 2.38
C THR A 112 5.02 -1.62 3.35
N GLY A 113 4.75 -2.81 2.78
CA GLY A 113 4.47 -4.00 3.60
C GLY A 113 5.70 -4.56 4.30
N SER A 114 6.80 -4.75 3.56
CA SER A 114 8.05 -5.31 4.08
C SER A 114 8.71 -4.43 5.15
N GLY A 115 8.74 -3.10 4.94
CA GLY A 115 9.21 -2.14 5.93
C GLY A 115 8.37 -2.17 7.21
N THR A 116 7.05 -2.30 7.07
CA THR A 116 6.14 -2.45 8.21
C THR A 116 6.43 -3.70 9.02
N VAL A 117 6.61 -4.85 8.33
CA VAL A 117 6.97 -6.12 9.01
C VAL A 117 8.31 -6.00 9.72
N ALA A 118 9.31 -5.39 9.10
CA ALA A 118 10.61 -5.19 9.71
C ALA A 118 10.51 -4.33 10.98
N ALA A 119 9.75 -3.23 10.93
CA ALA A 119 9.60 -2.32 12.06
C ALA A 119 8.75 -2.91 13.20
N THR A 120 7.58 -3.48 12.90
CA THR A 120 6.66 -3.97 13.93
C THR A 120 6.92 -5.40 14.37
N GLY A 121 7.43 -6.25 13.47
CA GLY A 121 7.71 -7.66 13.73
C GLY A 121 8.73 -7.88 14.83
N THR A 122 9.74 -7.01 14.93
CA THR A 122 10.76 -7.07 15.98
C THR A 122 10.19 -7.01 17.40
N PHE A 123 9.04 -6.38 17.59
CA PHE A 123 8.34 -6.28 18.88
C PHE A 123 7.19 -7.28 18.99
N THR A 124 6.40 -7.43 17.92
CA THR A 124 5.17 -8.22 17.97
C THR A 124 5.41 -9.72 17.91
N ILE A 125 6.39 -10.19 17.13
CA ILE A 125 6.72 -11.62 17.01
C ILE A 125 7.20 -12.18 18.34
N PRO A 126 8.17 -11.57 19.08
CA PRO A 126 8.55 -12.05 20.39
C PRO A 126 7.38 -12.04 21.41
N ALA A 127 6.51 -11.02 21.36
CA ALA A 127 5.32 -10.95 22.21
C ALA A 127 4.33 -12.08 21.92
N MET A 128 4.10 -12.43 20.65
CA MET A 128 3.28 -13.56 20.25
C MET A 128 3.89 -14.88 20.74
N LYS A 129 5.20 -15.10 20.53
CA LYS A 129 5.90 -16.31 21.00
C LYS A 129 5.74 -16.49 22.51
N LYS A 130 5.87 -15.44 23.32
CA LYS A 130 5.68 -15.48 24.79
C LYS A 130 4.26 -15.86 25.20
N THR A 131 3.27 -15.65 24.36
CA THR A 131 1.86 -15.94 24.63
C THR A 131 1.37 -17.24 23.98
N GLY A 132 2.31 -18.10 23.55
CA GLY A 132 2.01 -19.46 23.07
C GLY A 132 1.78 -19.59 21.57
N PHE A 133 2.02 -18.53 20.79
CA PHE A 133 2.03 -18.67 19.32
C PHE A 133 3.29 -19.42 18.87
N SER A 134 3.13 -20.35 17.95
CA SER A 134 4.30 -20.95 17.29
C SER A 134 5.05 -19.90 16.46
N PRO A 135 6.37 -20.06 16.24
CA PRO A 135 7.13 -19.15 15.39
C PRO A 135 6.51 -18.96 14.01
N GLU A 136 5.99 -20.04 13.42
CA GLU A 136 5.38 -20.05 12.10
C GLU A 136 4.07 -19.27 12.05
N LEU A 137 3.23 -19.45 13.07
CA LEU A 137 1.98 -18.70 13.18
C LEU A 137 2.27 -17.21 13.41
N ALA A 138 3.19 -16.89 14.31
CA ALA A 138 3.59 -15.51 14.59
C ALA A 138 4.16 -14.82 13.34
N ALA A 139 5.01 -15.50 12.55
CA ALA A 139 5.52 -15.00 11.29
C ALA A 139 4.38 -14.71 10.30
N SER A 140 3.45 -15.64 10.13
CA SER A 140 2.33 -15.48 9.19
C SER A 140 1.42 -14.31 9.58
N ILE A 141 1.16 -14.10 10.88
CA ILE A 141 0.38 -12.96 11.39
C ILE A 141 1.11 -11.64 11.14
N ALA A 142 2.42 -11.58 11.42
CA ALA A 142 3.21 -10.38 11.19
C ALA A 142 3.25 -10.01 9.69
N ALA A 143 3.41 -10.98 8.79
CA ALA A 143 3.31 -10.76 7.35
C ALA A 143 1.91 -10.26 6.96
N ALA A 144 0.84 -10.88 7.46
CA ALA A 144 -0.53 -10.46 7.23
C ALA A 144 -0.80 -9.01 7.71
N ALA A 145 -0.25 -8.66 8.86
CA ALA A 145 -0.36 -7.31 9.44
C ALA A 145 0.33 -6.26 8.57
N GLY A 146 1.57 -6.52 8.14
CA GLY A 146 2.35 -5.61 7.32
C GLY A 146 1.74 -5.36 5.94
N THR A 147 1.16 -6.39 5.33
CA THR A 147 0.53 -6.27 4.00
C THR A 147 -0.82 -5.57 4.01
N LEU A 148 -1.45 -5.43 5.17
CA LEU A 148 -2.73 -4.73 5.32
C LEU A 148 -2.55 -3.20 5.31
N GLY A 149 -1.50 -2.70 5.98
CA GLY A 149 -1.29 -1.27 6.19
C GLY A 149 -1.29 -0.41 4.92
N PRO A 150 -0.55 -0.76 3.85
CA PRO A 150 -0.52 0.02 2.62
C PRO A 150 -1.86 0.19 1.91
N ILE A 151 -2.89 -0.55 2.30
CA ILE A 151 -4.23 -0.49 1.71
C ILE A 151 -5.13 0.49 2.48
N ILE A 152 -4.83 0.70 3.77
CA ILE A 152 -5.66 1.51 4.68
C ILE A 152 -5.26 2.98 4.58
N PRO A 153 -6.21 3.93 4.37
CA PRO A 153 -5.89 5.34 4.51
C PRO A 153 -5.31 5.65 5.92
N PRO A 154 -4.27 6.46 6.03
CA PRO A 154 -3.72 7.42 5.07
C PRO A 154 -2.51 6.96 4.24
N SER A 155 -2.54 5.78 3.69
CA SER A 155 -1.41 5.21 2.95
C SER A 155 -1.03 6.01 1.70
N GLY A 156 0.28 6.21 1.51
CA GLY A 156 0.85 6.80 0.31
C GLY A 156 0.64 5.98 -0.98
N ALA A 157 0.26 4.71 -0.90
CA ALA A 157 -0.07 3.90 -2.07
C ALA A 157 -1.41 4.30 -2.71
N ILE A 158 -2.35 4.87 -1.94
CA ILE A 158 -3.67 5.26 -2.43
C ILE A 158 -3.60 6.38 -3.48
N PRO A 159 -2.83 7.47 -3.27
CA PRO A 159 -2.60 8.47 -4.31
C PRO A 159 -2.05 7.90 -5.62
N VAL A 160 -1.22 6.85 -5.58
CA VAL A 160 -0.71 6.19 -6.79
C VAL A 160 -1.86 5.55 -7.58
N MET A 161 -2.78 4.90 -6.87
CA MET A 161 -3.94 4.28 -7.51
C MET A 161 -4.88 5.32 -8.13
N PHE A 162 -5.08 6.44 -7.44
CA PHE A 162 -5.83 7.58 -7.99
C PHE A 162 -5.21 8.07 -9.30
N LEU A 163 -3.88 8.19 -9.34
CA LEU A 163 -3.16 8.60 -10.54
C LEU A 163 -3.34 7.68 -11.72
N MET A 164 -3.22 6.39 -11.46
CA MET A 164 -3.41 5.40 -12.50
C MET A 164 -4.84 5.44 -13.05
N LEU A 165 -5.82 5.73 -12.18
CA LEU A 165 -7.19 5.95 -12.60
C LEU A 165 -7.33 7.23 -13.44
N GLU A 166 -6.74 8.32 -12.97
CA GLU A 166 -6.77 9.62 -13.66
C GLU A 166 -6.11 9.54 -15.05
N ALA A 167 -5.03 8.76 -15.19
CA ALA A 167 -4.38 8.52 -16.47
C ALA A 167 -5.26 7.74 -17.47
N VAL A 168 -6.13 6.83 -16.97
CA VAL A 168 -7.03 6.00 -17.80
C VAL A 168 -8.36 6.69 -18.05
N LYS A 169 -8.89 7.41 -17.06
CA LYS A 169 -10.19 8.06 -17.08
C LYS A 169 -10.14 9.43 -16.42
N PRO A 170 -9.59 10.44 -17.09
CA PRO A 170 -9.40 11.78 -16.56
C PRO A 170 -10.71 12.39 -16.04
N GLY A 171 -10.68 13.03 -14.86
CA GLY A 171 -11.83 13.74 -14.28
C GLY A 171 -12.97 12.85 -13.80
N PHE A 172 -12.77 11.52 -13.68
CA PHE A 172 -13.82 10.60 -13.22
C PHE A 172 -14.22 10.84 -11.77
N CYS A 173 -13.25 11.16 -10.91
CA CYS A 173 -13.47 11.49 -9.50
C CYS A 173 -12.35 12.44 -9.02
N THR A 174 -12.61 13.13 -7.91
CA THR A 174 -11.59 13.93 -7.26
C THR A 174 -10.62 13.06 -6.44
N ALA A 175 -9.42 13.58 -6.15
CA ALA A 175 -8.46 12.89 -5.29
C ALA A 175 -9.03 12.59 -3.91
N SER A 176 -9.84 13.49 -3.35
CA SER A 176 -10.49 13.32 -2.05
C SER A 176 -11.57 12.24 -2.07
N GLU A 177 -12.39 12.18 -3.13
CA GLU A 177 -13.39 11.12 -3.32
C GLU A 177 -12.72 9.75 -3.40
N PHE A 178 -11.68 9.63 -4.23
CA PHE A 178 -10.94 8.38 -4.36
C PHE A 178 -10.30 7.93 -3.05
N TRP A 179 -9.74 8.88 -2.30
CA TRP A 179 -9.12 8.60 -1.02
C TRP A 179 -10.15 8.13 0.03
N MET A 180 -11.33 8.77 0.06
CA MET A 180 -12.45 8.34 0.91
C MET A 180 -12.98 6.97 0.48
N PHE A 181 -13.01 6.68 -0.82
CA PHE A 181 -13.42 5.38 -1.36
C PHE A 181 -12.52 4.21 -0.90
N ALA A 182 -11.28 4.48 -0.52
CA ALA A 182 -10.39 3.43 0.01
C ALA A 182 -10.87 2.86 1.36
N TRP A 183 -11.68 3.61 2.16
CA TRP A 183 -12.16 3.15 3.47
C TRP A 183 -13.09 1.94 3.40
N PRO A 184 -14.15 1.89 2.57
CA PRO A 184 -14.98 0.69 2.41
C PRO A 184 -14.19 -0.56 2.03
N ILE A 185 -13.23 -0.42 1.11
CA ILE A 185 -12.38 -1.54 0.70
C ILE A 185 -11.51 -2.00 1.87
N SER A 186 -10.86 -1.05 2.56
CA SER A 186 -10.05 -1.34 3.76
C SER A 186 -10.87 -2.00 4.87
N PHE A 187 -12.12 -1.58 5.07
CA PHE A 187 -13.02 -2.14 6.06
C PHE A 187 -13.25 -3.65 5.83
N TRP A 188 -13.55 -4.06 4.60
CA TRP A 188 -13.73 -5.48 4.29
C TRP A 188 -12.46 -6.29 4.46
N LEU A 189 -11.31 -5.73 4.14
CA LEU A 189 -10.02 -6.40 4.33
C LEU A 189 -9.63 -6.50 5.81
N ILE A 190 -9.94 -5.48 6.62
CA ILE A 190 -9.76 -5.52 8.08
C ILE A 190 -10.63 -6.62 8.68
N ILE A 191 -11.92 -6.68 8.29
CA ILE A 191 -12.83 -7.76 8.74
C ILE A 191 -12.28 -9.13 8.37
N GLN A 192 -11.86 -9.32 7.11
CA GLN A 192 -11.26 -10.58 6.67
C GLN A 192 -10.05 -10.94 7.53
N ARG A 193 -9.13 -9.99 7.78
CA ARG A 193 -7.95 -10.24 8.61
C ARG A 193 -8.33 -10.61 10.05
N LEU A 194 -9.27 -9.89 10.64
CA LEU A 194 -9.74 -10.17 12.01
C LEU A 194 -10.42 -11.54 12.12
N LEU A 195 -11.27 -11.90 11.15
CA LEU A 195 -11.91 -13.20 11.12
C LEU A 195 -10.91 -14.34 10.93
N THR A 196 -9.97 -14.18 10.01
CA THR A 196 -8.92 -15.19 9.79
C THR A 196 -8.05 -15.36 11.04
N LEU A 197 -7.65 -14.24 11.67
CA LEU A 197 -6.89 -14.25 12.92
C LEU A 197 -7.69 -14.94 14.03
N TRP A 198 -8.97 -14.63 14.18
CA TRP A 198 -9.85 -15.26 15.16
C TRP A 198 -9.91 -16.78 14.98
N ILE A 199 -10.05 -17.29 13.75
CA ILE A 199 -10.04 -18.72 13.44
C ILE A 199 -8.69 -19.35 13.87
N LEU A 200 -7.57 -18.70 13.54
CA LEU A 200 -6.24 -19.20 13.84
C LEU A 200 -5.96 -19.22 15.36
N ILE A 201 -6.41 -18.20 16.10
CA ILE A 201 -6.30 -18.14 17.56
C ILE A 201 -7.06 -19.30 18.22
N HIS A 202 -8.30 -19.55 17.80
CA HIS A 202 -9.11 -20.62 18.40
C HIS A 202 -8.55 -22.02 18.11
N ARG A 203 -7.88 -22.20 16.98
CA ARG A 203 -7.24 -23.47 16.65
C ARG A 203 -5.95 -23.74 17.41
N ASN A 204 -5.26 -22.71 17.88
CA ASN A 204 -3.92 -22.83 18.48
C ASN A 204 -3.88 -22.60 20.00
N HIS A 205 -5.02 -22.43 20.67
CA HIS A 205 -5.15 -22.32 22.13
C HIS A 205 -4.17 -21.34 22.80
N VAL A 206 -3.95 -20.17 22.21
CA VAL A 206 -3.02 -19.15 22.68
C VAL A 206 -3.58 -18.37 23.87
N THR A 207 -2.69 -17.84 24.71
CA THR A 207 -3.05 -17.13 25.94
C THR A 207 -3.07 -15.60 25.76
N PRO A 208 -3.75 -14.85 26.65
CA PRO A 208 -3.64 -13.40 26.70
C PRO A 208 -2.22 -12.94 27.05
N ILE A 209 -1.88 -11.69 26.73
CA ILE A 209 -0.64 -11.06 27.23
C ILE A 209 -0.69 -11.00 28.76
N PRO A 210 0.37 -11.38 29.50
CA PRO A 210 0.43 -11.30 30.98
C PRO A 210 0.10 -9.89 31.50
N LYS A 211 -0.53 -9.79 32.67
CA LYS A 211 -0.91 -8.49 33.24
C LYS A 211 0.28 -7.55 33.48
N GLU A 212 1.44 -8.13 33.77
CA GLU A 212 2.70 -7.43 34.03
C GLU A 212 3.23 -6.72 32.77
N ASP A 213 3.02 -7.32 31.60
CA ASP A 213 3.46 -6.79 30.30
C ASP A 213 2.41 -5.85 29.64
N ARG A 214 1.27 -5.61 30.33
CA ARG A 214 0.21 -4.74 29.82
C ARG A 214 0.22 -3.38 30.52
N PRO A 215 0.51 -2.28 29.82
CA PRO A 215 0.33 -0.95 30.39
C PRO A 215 -1.16 -0.71 30.71
N SER A 216 -1.46 0.03 31.77
CA SER A 216 -2.83 0.49 31.99
C SER A 216 -3.24 1.46 30.89
N LEU A 217 -4.50 1.39 30.44
CA LEU A 217 -5.01 2.26 29.36
C LEU A 217 -4.81 3.75 29.71
N ARG A 218 -4.99 4.11 30.98
CA ARG A 218 -4.78 5.49 31.45
C ARG A 218 -3.32 5.92 31.31
N ALA A 219 -2.36 5.04 31.64
CA ALA A 219 -0.94 5.34 31.51
C ALA A 219 -0.52 5.42 30.02
N ALA A 220 -0.97 4.49 29.20
CA ALA A 220 -0.71 4.48 27.76
C ALA A 220 -1.28 5.74 27.08
N LEU A 221 -2.52 6.10 27.37
CA LEU A 221 -3.12 7.34 26.86
C LEU A 221 -2.41 8.59 27.38
N LYS A 222 -2.06 8.67 28.68
CA LYS A 222 -1.34 9.82 29.21
C LYS A 222 0.00 10.05 28.50
N LYS A 223 0.69 8.96 28.11
CA LYS A 223 1.97 9.02 27.39
C LYS A 223 1.77 9.30 25.90
N GLY A 224 0.81 8.62 25.26
CA GLY A 224 0.69 8.52 23.80
C GLY A 224 -0.49 9.29 23.18
N TRP A 225 -1.36 9.99 23.92
CA TRP A 225 -2.56 10.62 23.35
C TRP A 225 -2.26 11.59 22.19
N LYS A 226 -1.11 12.27 22.26
CA LYS A 226 -0.69 13.20 21.19
C LYS A 226 -0.43 12.50 19.86
N THR A 227 -0.03 11.23 19.88
CA THR A 227 0.24 10.46 18.66
C THR A 227 -1.03 10.17 17.88
N LEU A 228 -2.20 10.17 18.56
CA LEU A 228 -3.50 9.99 17.92
C LEU A 228 -3.91 11.18 17.04
N PHE A 229 -3.24 12.33 17.16
CA PHE A 229 -3.47 13.45 16.25
C PHE A 229 -2.89 13.22 14.85
N LEU A 230 -1.89 12.34 14.68
CA LEU A 230 -1.32 12.08 13.35
C LEU A 230 -2.36 11.52 12.37
N PRO A 231 -3.11 10.45 12.70
CA PRO A 231 -4.20 10.01 11.84
C PRO A 231 -5.24 11.13 11.59
N VAL A 232 -5.58 11.90 12.62
CA VAL A 232 -6.56 12.98 12.48
C VAL A 232 -6.09 14.06 11.50
N ILE A 233 -4.83 14.50 11.60
CA ILE A 233 -4.24 15.49 10.68
C ILE A 233 -4.26 14.97 9.24
N MET A 234 -4.06 13.67 9.04
CA MET A 234 -4.06 13.08 7.71
C MET A 234 -5.46 12.81 7.15
N ILE A 235 -6.42 12.47 8.01
CA ILE A 235 -7.77 12.04 7.60
C ILE A 235 -8.73 13.25 7.49
N ALA A 236 -8.68 14.15 8.48
CA ALA A 236 -9.66 15.23 8.58
C ALA A 236 -9.75 16.16 7.35
N PRO A 237 -8.63 16.56 6.70
CA PRO A 237 -8.71 17.41 5.50
C PRO A 237 -9.44 16.73 4.34
N PHE A 238 -9.25 15.43 4.12
CA PHE A 238 -9.94 14.67 3.07
C PHE A 238 -11.42 14.50 3.40
N MET A 239 -11.75 14.22 4.67
CA MET A 239 -13.13 14.16 5.13
C MET A 239 -13.83 15.52 4.94
N PHE A 240 -13.15 16.60 5.30
CA PHE A 240 -13.67 17.96 5.11
C PHE A 240 -13.92 18.24 3.62
N ALA A 241 -12.96 17.99 2.74
CA ALA A 241 -13.12 18.20 1.31
C ALA A 241 -14.31 17.42 0.74
N ASN A 242 -14.45 16.15 1.11
CA ASN A 242 -15.54 15.32 0.66
C ASN A 242 -16.91 15.75 1.24
N SER A 243 -16.96 16.18 2.50
CA SER A 243 -18.20 16.62 3.13
C SER A 243 -18.63 18.02 2.70
N ALA A 244 -17.70 18.85 2.28
CA ALA A 244 -17.93 20.21 1.81
C ALA A 244 -17.92 20.31 0.27
N ASP A 245 -17.97 19.21 -0.44
CA ASP A 245 -17.84 19.15 -1.90
C ASP A 245 -18.84 20.07 -2.60
N ASP A 246 -20.13 20.00 -2.25
CA ASP A 246 -21.17 20.88 -2.80
C ASP A 246 -20.86 22.37 -2.59
N LEU A 247 -20.34 22.75 -1.41
CA LEU A 247 -19.97 24.12 -1.08
C LEU A 247 -18.74 24.56 -1.88
N ILE A 248 -17.75 23.71 -2.01
CA ILE A 248 -16.51 23.97 -2.75
C ILE A 248 -16.84 24.09 -4.23
N LEU A 249 -17.65 23.19 -4.77
CA LEU A 249 -18.12 23.21 -6.15
C LEU A 249 -18.91 24.49 -6.46
N ALA A 250 -19.83 24.88 -5.59
CA ALA A 250 -20.63 26.08 -5.75
C ALA A 250 -19.81 27.37 -5.73
N ARG A 251 -18.69 27.40 -4.98
CA ARG A 251 -17.84 28.60 -4.85
C ARG A 251 -16.69 28.67 -5.83
N LEU A 252 -16.07 27.52 -6.16
CA LEU A 252 -14.86 27.46 -6.95
C LEU A 252 -15.06 26.84 -8.35
N GLY A 253 -16.24 26.29 -8.63
CA GLY A 253 -16.50 25.50 -9.83
C GLY A 253 -15.75 24.17 -9.86
N GLU A 254 -15.97 23.34 -10.89
CA GLU A 254 -15.35 22.00 -11.01
C GLU A 254 -13.81 22.06 -11.04
N ALA A 255 -13.23 22.96 -11.82
CA ALA A 255 -11.78 23.11 -11.92
C ALA A 255 -11.16 23.53 -10.57
N GLY A 256 -11.85 24.42 -9.83
CA GLY A 256 -11.41 24.87 -8.52
C GLY A 256 -11.54 23.78 -7.45
N ALA A 257 -12.60 22.97 -7.48
CA ALA A 257 -12.81 21.84 -6.58
C ALA A 257 -11.72 20.77 -6.78
N ASN A 258 -11.41 20.43 -8.03
CA ASN A 258 -10.32 19.51 -8.37
C ASN A 258 -8.95 20.03 -7.90
N THR A 259 -8.69 21.34 -8.10
CA THR A 259 -7.45 21.96 -7.63
C THR A 259 -7.36 21.95 -6.10
N PHE A 260 -8.45 22.22 -5.40
CA PHE A 260 -8.51 22.19 -3.94
C PHE A 260 -8.25 20.78 -3.39
N SER A 261 -8.87 19.76 -3.99
CA SER A 261 -8.64 18.35 -3.63
C SER A 261 -7.18 17.93 -3.86
N THR A 262 -6.59 18.36 -4.97
CA THR A 262 -5.18 18.14 -5.29
C THR A 262 -4.25 18.85 -4.30
N PHE A 263 -4.58 20.07 -3.90
CA PHE A 263 -3.83 20.82 -2.91
C PHE A 263 -3.83 20.12 -1.54
N ILE A 264 -4.96 19.57 -1.11
CA ILE A 264 -5.03 18.75 0.11
C ILE A 264 -4.12 17.53 -0.01
N LEU A 265 -4.20 16.81 -1.14
CA LEU A 265 -3.38 15.62 -1.37
C LEU A 265 -1.88 15.90 -1.27
N LEU A 266 -1.43 17.05 -1.74
CA LEU A 266 -0.03 17.48 -1.71
C LEU A 266 0.41 17.97 -0.32
N THR A 267 -0.44 18.72 0.38
CA THR A 267 -0.06 19.44 1.62
C THR A 267 -0.22 18.59 2.87
N VAL A 268 -1.20 17.67 2.93
CA VAL A 268 -1.46 16.84 4.11
C VAL A 268 -0.23 16.07 4.59
N PRO A 269 0.53 15.35 3.75
CA PRO A 269 1.72 14.65 4.22
C PRO A 269 2.82 15.61 4.74
N CYS A 270 2.90 16.83 4.19
CA CYS A 270 3.84 17.86 4.70
C CYS A 270 3.46 18.33 6.10
N PHE A 271 2.17 18.59 6.36
CA PHE A 271 1.69 18.90 7.70
C PHE A 271 1.87 17.75 8.68
N ALA A 272 1.66 16.53 8.22
CA ALA A 272 1.89 15.33 9.03
C ALA A 272 3.38 15.14 9.38
N CYS A 273 4.31 15.41 8.45
CA CYS A 273 5.74 15.45 8.72
C CYS A 273 6.08 16.45 9.82
N PHE A 274 5.57 17.67 9.70
CA PHE A 274 5.80 18.70 10.71
C PHE A 274 5.24 18.32 12.07
N ALA A 275 4.01 17.78 12.13
CA ALA A 275 3.40 17.30 13.35
C ALA A 275 4.21 16.16 13.99
N ALA A 276 4.70 15.20 13.20
CA ALA A 276 5.55 14.12 13.69
C ALA A 276 6.87 14.64 14.26
N LEU A 277 7.51 15.62 13.64
CA LEU A 277 8.71 16.28 14.14
C LEU A 277 8.45 17.04 15.47
N LEU A 278 7.29 17.70 15.59
CA LEU A 278 6.87 18.35 16.84
C LEU A 278 6.65 17.33 17.96
N LEU A 279 6.04 16.20 17.67
CA LEU A 279 5.87 15.10 18.62
C LEU A 279 7.21 14.52 19.07
N TRP A 280 8.14 14.34 18.12
CA TRP A 280 9.49 13.90 18.41
C TRP A 280 10.24 14.88 19.31
N ARG A 281 10.13 16.20 19.06
CA ARG A 281 10.64 17.24 19.94
C ARG A 281 10.04 17.14 21.34
N GLY A 282 8.74 16.88 21.43
CA GLY A 282 8.04 16.72 22.72
C GLY A 282 8.55 15.56 23.58
N LYS A 283 9.33 14.64 23.03
CA LYS A 283 10.03 13.56 23.75
C LYS A 283 11.40 13.97 24.30
N GLY A 284 11.73 15.26 24.30
CA GLY A 284 12.99 15.80 24.84
C GLY A 284 14.10 15.96 23.80
N ASN A 285 13.83 15.73 22.53
CA ASN A 285 14.81 15.89 21.46
C ASN A 285 14.90 17.35 21.02
N LYS A 286 16.08 17.79 20.56
CA LYS A 286 16.27 19.13 20.00
C LYS A 286 15.89 19.10 18.52
N LEU A 287 14.84 19.85 18.16
CA LEU A 287 14.46 20.03 16.77
C LEU A 287 15.36 21.08 16.11
N THR A 288 16.40 20.63 15.44
CA THR A 288 17.28 21.43 14.60
C THR A 288 17.15 20.96 13.14
N PHE A 289 17.52 21.80 12.19
CA PHE A 289 17.54 21.42 10.78
C PHE A 289 18.44 20.20 10.52
N SER A 290 19.63 20.17 11.15
CA SER A 290 20.54 19.02 11.07
C SER A 290 19.87 17.74 11.59
N ALA A 291 19.24 17.77 12.77
CA ALA A 291 18.57 16.58 13.32
C ALA A 291 17.41 16.07 12.45
N ALA A 292 16.64 16.97 11.85
CA ALA A 292 15.60 16.59 10.90
C ALA A 292 16.21 16.01 9.61
N ALA A 293 17.28 16.62 9.09
CA ALA A 293 18.00 16.14 7.91
C ALA A 293 18.63 14.75 8.16
N ASP A 294 19.23 14.53 9.33
CA ASP A 294 19.79 13.23 9.74
C ASP A 294 18.72 12.15 9.86
N MET A 295 17.54 12.53 10.36
CA MET A 295 16.40 11.60 10.44
C MET A 295 15.93 11.17 9.06
N ILE A 296 15.79 12.10 8.12
CA ILE A 296 15.38 11.81 6.73
C ILE A 296 16.51 11.09 6.01
N GLY A 297 17.76 11.58 6.13
CA GLY A 297 18.94 11.01 5.49
C GLY A 297 19.17 9.54 5.86
N GLY A 298 18.92 9.21 7.12
CA GLY A 298 18.99 7.81 7.55
C GLY A 298 17.97 6.87 6.90
N GLY A 299 16.84 7.38 6.38
CA GLY A 299 15.85 6.59 5.63
C GLY A 299 16.04 6.62 4.11
N ILE A 300 17.00 7.38 3.58
CA ILE A 300 17.15 7.62 2.15
C ILE A 300 17.43 6.35 1.35
N THR A 301 18.17 5.41 1.94
CA THR A 301 18.47 4.11 1.33
C THR A 301 17.23 3.26 1.09
N THR A 302 16.19 3.45 1.90
CA THR A 302 14.90 2.77 1.74
C THR A 302 13.99 3.52 0.77
N VAL A 303 13.98 4.85 0.83
CA VAL A 303 13.04 5.70 0.09
C VAL A 303 13.50 5.97 -1.35
N ALA A 304 14.80 6.21 -1.57
CA ALA A 304 15.31 6.56 -2.89
C ALA A 304 15.05 5.50 -3.98
N PRO A 305 15.23 4.19 -3.73
CA PRO A 305 14.87 3.17 -4.71
C PRO A 305 13.39 3.21 -5.11
N ILE A 306 12.50 3.45 -4.15
CA ILE A 306 11.05 3.50 -4.39
C ILE A 306 10.69 4.76 -5.20
N ILE A 307 11.31 5.91 -4.92
CA ILE A 307 11.12 7.14 -5.70
C ILE A 307 11.57 6.95 -7.15
N LEU A 308 12.76 6.36 -7.37
CA LEU A 308 13.28 6.09 -8.71
C LEU A 308 12.36 5.13 -9.48
N MET A 309 11.86 4.12 -8.81
CA MET A 309 10.92 3.16 -9.39
C MET A 309 9.58 3.82 -9.74
N THR A 310 9.07 4.68 -8.85
CA THR A 310 7.87 5.48 -9.09
C THR A 310 8.05 6.41 -10.29
N PHE A 311 9.17 7.08 -10.36
CA PHE A 311 9.53 7.95 -11.48
C PHE A 311 9.55 7.18 -12.81
N ALA A 312 10.26 6.04 -12.84
CA ALA A 312 10.31 5.19 -14.03
C ALA A 312 8.92 4.65 -14.42
N GLY A 313 8.10 4.28 -13.43
CA GLY A 313 6.74 3.80 -13.64
C GLY A 313 5.83 4.87 -14.25
N PHE A 314 5.90 6.11 -13.78
CA PHE A 314 5.13 7.22 -14.37
C PHE A 314 5.61 7.57 -15.77
N ALA A 315 6.93 7.65 -16.01
CA ALA A 315 7.48 7.90 -17.33
C ALA A 315 7.05 6.81 -18.33
N MET A 316 7.09 5.56 -17.90
CA MET A 316 6.62 4.42 -18.70
C MET A 316 5.10 4.48 -18.95
N GLY A 317 4.31 4.87 -17.94
CA GLY A 317 2.85 5.03 -18.08
C GLY A 317 2.48 6.10 -19.11
N ASN A 318 3.18 7.25 -19.11
CA ASN A 318 3.00 8.29 -20.12
C ASN A 318 3.31 7.76 -21.53
N LEU A 319 4.44 7.07 -21.70
CA LEU A 319 4.81 6.45 -22.97
C LEU A 319 3.78 5.40 -23.43
N ILE A 320 3.31 4.53 -22.52
CA ILE A 320 2.28 3.52 -22.83
C ILE A 320 1.00 4.16 -23.39
N ASN A 321 0.58 5.29 -22.82
CA ASN A 321 -0.58 6.03 -23.29
C ASN A 321 -0.31 6.65 -24.68
N ASP A 322 0.84 7.30 -24.87
CA ASP A 322 1.16 7.98 -26.13
C ASP A 322 1.29 7.01 -27.32
N ILE A 323 1.80 5.80 -27.09
CA ILE A 323 1.87 4.76 -28.15
C ILE A 323 0.56 4.01 -28.36
N GLY A 324 -0.52 4.39 -27.66
CA GLY A 324 -1.84 3.76 -27.77
C GLY A 324 -1.86 2.28 -27.38
N MET A 325 -0.95 1.85 -26.51
CA MET A 325 -0.84 0.45 -26.09
C MET A 325 -2.06 0.00 -25.30
N THR A 326 -2.56 0.88 -24.43
CA THR A 326 -3.73 0.64 -23.59
C THR A 326 -4.97 0.38 -24.42
N GLU A 327 -5.25 1.24 -25.41
CA GLU A 327 -6.40 1.16 -26.29
C GLU A 327 -6.36 -0.13 -27.15
N GLN A 328 -5.18 -0.49 -27.65
CA GLN A 328 -5.01 -1.73 -28.42
C GLN A 328 -5.30 -2.98 -27.57
N ILE A 329 -4.83 -3.02 -26.31
CA ILE A 329 -5.10 -4.15 -25.41
C ILE A 329 -6.59 -4.23 -25.10
N VAL A 330 -7.22 -3.12 -24.74
CA VAL A 330 -8.66 -3.05 -24.44
C VAL A 330 -9.50 -3.50 -25.63
N ALA A 331 -9.19 -3.03 -26.84
CA ALA A 331 -9.90 -3.43 -28.07
C ALA A 331 -9.83 -4.95 -28.30
N GLN A 332 -8.68 -5.57 -28.04
CA GLN A 332 -8.52 -7.02 -28.18
C GLN A 332 -9.29 -7.79 -27.10
N PHE A 333 -9.31 -7.32 -25.84
CA PHE A 333 -10.13 -7.92 -24.79
C PHE A 333 -11.62 -7.84 -25.09
N GLN A 334 -12.08 -6.71 -25.65
CA GLN A 334 -13.46 -6.54 -26.10
C GLN A 334 -13.79 -7.47 -27.28
N ALA A 335 -12.87 -7.61 -28.25
CA ALA A 335 -13.04 -8.51 -29.40
C ALA A 335 -13.11 -9.98 -28.98
N LEU A 336 -12.37 -10.38 -27.92
CA LEU A 336 -12.43 -11.72 -27.35
C LEU A 336 -13.66 -11.95 -26.48
N ALA A 337 -14.48 -10.93 -26.24
CA ALA A 337 -15.67 -10.98 -25.39
C ALA A 337 -15.38 -11.64 -24.01
N VAL A 338 -14.24 -11.31 -23.40
CA VAL A 338 -13.83 -11.87 -22.11
C VAL A 338 -14.87 -11.49 -21.05
N PRO A 339 -15.51 -12.46 -20.40
CA PRO A 339 -16.56 -12.16 -19.43
C PRO A 339 -15.97 -11.58 -18.15
N LYS A 340 -16.71 -10.69 -17.48
CA LYS A 340 -16.30 -10.04 -16.21
C LYS A 340 -15.78 -11.04 -15.18
N TRP A 341 -16.47 -12.17 -15.00
CA TRP A 341 -16.08 -13.18 -14.02
C TRP A 341 -14.70 -13.78 -14.28
N ALA A 342 -14.25 -13.88 -15.54
CA ALA A 342 -12.91 -14.37 -15.85
C ALA A 342 -11.85 -13.41 -15.32
N VAL A 343 -12.04 -12.10 -15.49
CA VAL A 343 -11.14 -11.09 -14.93
C VAL A 343 -11.15 -11.11 -13.39
N VAL A 344 -12.34 -11.24 -12.79
CA VAL A 344 -12.52 -11.33 -11.33
C VAL A 344 -11.76 -12.51 -10.72
N VAL A 345 -11.73 -13.66 -11.40
CA VAL A 345 -11.06 -14.88 -10.93
C VAL A 345 -9.57 -14.89 -11.27
N ILE A 346 -9.20 -14.52 -12.49
CA ILE A 346 -7.84 -14.70 -13.00
C ILE A 346 -6.91 -13.57 -12.57
N ALA A 347 -7.36 -12.32 -12.55
CA ALA A 347 -6.50 -11.20 -12.24
C ALA A 347 -5.85 -11.29 -10.85
N PRO A 348 -6.56 -11.63 -9.76
CA PRO A 348 -5.92 -11.79 -8.46
C PRO A 348 -4.83 -12.87 -8.45
N LEU A 349 -4.97 -13.94 -9.23
CA LEU A 349 -3.96 -15.00 -9.34
C LEU A 349 -2.72 -14.52 -10.07
N ILE A 350 -2.90 -13.75 -11.16
CA ILE A 350 -1.79 -13.14 -11.91
C ILE A 350 -1.00 -12.17 -11.01
N PHE A 351 -1.71 -11.27 -10.33
CA PHE A 351 -1.09 -10.31 -9.41
C PHE A 351 -0.39 -11.00 -8.24
N THR A 352 -0.96 -12.09 -7.73
CA THR A 352 -0.35 -12.91 -6.69
C THR A 352 0.95 -13.55 -7.19
N PHE A 353 0.91 -14.15 -8.38
CA PHE A 353 2.07 -14.79 -8.99
C PHE A 353 3.23 -13.81 -9.16
N PHE A 354 2.99 -12.64 -9.76
CA PHE A 354 4.05 -11.64 -9.93
C PHE A 354 4.44 -10.95 -8.62
N GLY A 355 3.48 -10.70 -7.74
CA GLY A 355 3.73 -10.10 -6.44
C GLY A 355 4.55 -10.97 -5.49
N MET A 356 4.68 -12.28 -5.75
CA MET A 356 5.62 -13.14 -5.03
C MET A 356 7.08 -12.75 -5.27
N PHE A 357 7.39 -12.28 -6.48
CA PHE A 357 8.76 -11.99 -6.90
C PHE A 357 9.10 -10.51 -6.84
N MET A 358 8.08 -9.64 -6.87
CA MET A 358 8.25 -8.21 -7.04
C MET A 358 7.76 -7.46 -5.80
N GLU A 359 8.39 -6.34 -5.50
CA GLU A 359 7.86 -5.40 -4.51
C GLU A 359 6.56 -4.77 -5.04
N SER A 360 5.64 -4.41 -4.12
CA SER A 360 4.29 -3.96 -4.48
C SER A 360 4.28 -2.79 -5.45
N SER A 361 5.18 -1.81 -5.25
CA SER A 361 5.26 -0.63 -6.11
C SER A 361 5.60 -0.99 -7.55
N SER A 362 6.50 -1.96 -7.75
CA SER A 362 6.83 -2.47 -9.09
C SER A 362 5.62 -3.10 -9.77
N CYS A 363 4.87 -3.90 -9.00
CA CYS A 363 3.62 -4.50 -9.45
C CYS A 363 2.59 -3.44 -9.89
N TYR A 364 2.44 -2.34 -9.12
CA TYR A 364 1.49 -1.28 -9.48
C TYR A 364 1.81 -0.67 -10.83
N PHE A 365 3.06 -0.24 -11.00
CA PHE A 365 3.48 0.47 -12.21
C PHE A 365 3.54 -0.42 -13.44
N LEU A 366 3.77 -1.72 -13.25
CA LEU A 366 3.85 -2.66 -14.35
C LEU A 366 2.46 -3.10 -14.83
N PHE A 367 1.58 -3.45 -13.89
CA PHE A 367 0.29 -4.06 -14.23
C PHE A 367 -0.90 -3.10 -14.14
N GLY A 368 -0.80 -2.03 -13.35
CA GLY A 368 -1.88 -1.06 -13.18
C GLY A 368 -2.36 -0.44 -14.49
N PRO A 369 -1.44 0.12 -15.33
CA PRO A 369 -1.82 0.72 -16.61
C PRO A 369 -2.50 -0.26 -17.59
N VAL A 370 -2.27 -1.55 -17.44
CA VAL A 370 -2.88 -2.60 -18.27
C VAL A 370 -4.18 -3.12 -17.66
N PHE A 371 -4.17 -3.38 -16.36
CA PHE A 371 -5.31 -4.00 -15.68
C PHE A 371 -6.51 -3.04 -15.54
N ILE A 372 -6.28 -1.78 -15.17
CA ILE A 372 -7.37 -0.84 -14.91
C ILE A 372 -8.27 -0.66 -16.14
N PRO A 373 -7.74 -0.38 -17.35
CA PRO A 373 -8.55 -0.27 -18.56
C PRO A 373 -9.30 -1.56 -18.89
N ILE A 374 -8.66 -2.72 -18.75
CA ILE A 374 -9.29 -4.03 -18.99
C ILE A 374 -10.45 -4.25 -18.02
N ALA A 375 -10.24 -3.98 -16.74
CA ALA A 375 -11.25 -4.15 -15.70
C ALA A 375 -12.47 -3.24 -15.95
N ILE A 376 -12.23 -1.99 -16.35
CA ILE A 376 -13.30 -1.05 -16.74
C ILE A 376 -14.05 -1.55 -17.98
N ALA A 377 -13.33 -2.05 -18.98
CA ALA A 377 -13.91 -2.54 -20.22
C ALA A 377 -14.85 -3.75 -20.02
N VAL A 378 -14.58 -4.59 -19.03
CA VAL A 378 -15.46 -5.73 -18.66
C VAL A 378 -16.55 -5.35 -17.63
N GLY A 379 -16.72 -4.07 -17.33
CA GLY A 379 -17.78 -3.56 -16.46
C GLY A 379 -17.47 -3.61 -14.96
N ILE A 380 -16.21 -3.57 -14.57
CA ILE A 380 -15.81 -3.32 -13.18
C ILE A 380 -15.74 -1.81 -12.97
N HIS A 381 -16.27 -1.33 -11.84
CA HIS A 381 -16.30 0.10 -11.53
C HIS A 381 -14.87 0.71 -11.52
N PRO A 382 -14.63 1.90 -12.11
CA PRO A 382 -13.28 2.46 -12.26
C PRO A 382 -12.50 2.60 -10.95
N MET A 383 -13.13 3.11 -9.88
CA MET A 383 -12.45 3.25 -8.58
C MET A 383 -12.12 1.90 -7.96
N ILE A 384 -12.99 0.88 -8.11
CA ILE A 384 -12.69 -0.50 -7.71
C ILE A 384 -11.49 -1.02 -8.51
N SER A 385 -11.52 -0.87 -9.83
CA SER A 385 -10.45 -1.35 -10.71
C SER A 385 -9.08 -0.81 -10.28
N ALA A 386 -8.98 0.48 -10.00
CA ALA A 386 -7.73 1.10 -9.57
C ALA A 386 -7.32 0.65 -8.15
N MET A 387 -8.23 0.72 -7.18
CA MET A 387 -7.89 0.38 -5.79
C MET A 387 -7.51 -1.09 -5.62
N MET A 388 -8.11 -1.99 -6.42
CA MET A 388 -7.81 -3.43 -6.37
C MET A 388 -6.41 -3.77 -6.86
N VAL A 389 -5.76 -2.92 -7.67
CA VAL A 389 -4.33 -3.09 -8.01
C VAL A 389 -3.48 -3.09 -6.73
N ASN A 390 -3.68 -2.08 -5.87
CA ASN A 390 -3.00 -2.01 -4.57
C ASN A 390 -3.29 -3.24 -3.69
N VAL A 391 -4.56 -3.62 -3.60
CA VAL A 391 -5.00 -4.76 -2.78
C VAL A 391 -4.36 -6.06 -3.23
N MET A 392 -4.39 -6.36 -4.53
CA MET A 392 -3.85 -7.61 -5.07
C MET A 392 -2.33 -7.68 -4.93
N CYS A 393 -1.61 -6.56 -5.18
CA CYS A 393 -0.16 -6.52 -5.05
C CYS A 393 0.29 -6.66 -3.59
N ASN A 394 -0.28 -5.88 -2.67
CA ASN A 394 0.15 -5.91 -1.28
C ASN A 394 -0.39 -7.13 -0.53
N ALA A 395 -1.68 -7.26 -0.50
CA ALA A 395 -2.29 -8.17 0.43
C ALA A 395 -2.11 -9.65 0.06
N MET A 396 -2.06 -9.99 -1.22
CA MET A 396 -1.80 -11.35 -1.68
C MET A 396 -0.35 -11.53 -2.14
N GLY A 397 0.13 -10.70 -3.06
CA GLY A 397 1.44 -10.87 -3.66
C GLY A 397 2.56 -10.90 -2.62
N GLN A 398 2.60 -9.93 -1.72
CA GLN A 398 3.64 -9.81 -0.69
C GLN A 398 3.56 -10.85 0.45
N MET A 399 2.51 -11.66 0.47
CA MET A 399 2.31 -12.70 1.47
C MET A 399 2.40 -14.12 0.90
N SER A 400 2.34 -14.28 -0.42
CA SER A 400 2.25 -15.59 -1.08
C SER A 400 3.60 -16.29 -1.17
N PRO A 401 3.75 -17.53 -0.62
CA PRO A 401 4.94 -18.32 -0.81
C PRO A 401 5.17 -18.61 -2.31
N PRO A 402 6.43 -18.81 -2.78
CA PRO A 402 7.63 -19.04 -1.95
C PRO A 402 8.52 -17.81 -1.72
N PHE A 403 8.32 -16.67 -2.39
CA PHE A 403 9.30 -15.58 -2.43
C PHE A 403 8.80 -14.23 -1.86
N ALA A 404 7.58 -14.19 -1.34
CA ALA A 404 6.98 -12.96 -0.86
C ALA A 404 7.80 -12.26 0.23
N LEU A 405 8.16 -11.00 -0.01
CA LEU A 405 9.08 -10.24 0.85
C LEU A 405 8.58 -10.11 2.29
N CYS A 406 7.31 -9.82 2.50
CA CYS A 406 6.76 -9.68 3.84
C CYS A 406 6.83 -11.01 4.62
N LEU A 407 6.58 -12.12 3.94
CA LEU A 407 6.65 -13.45 4.54
C LEU A 407 8.10 -13.79 4.91
N LEU A 408 9.05 -13.57 4.01
CA LEU A 408 10.47 -13.87 4.24
C LEU A 408 11.05 -13.02 5.38
N VAL A 409 10.73 -11.72 5.42
CA VAL A 409 11.17 -10.84 6.51
C VAL A 409 10.60 -11.30 7.86
N SER A 410 9.32 -11.62 7.91
CA SER A 410 8.69 -12.10 9.15
C SER A 410 9.25 -13.45 9.60
N MET A 411 9.54 -14.34 8.67
CA MET A 411 10.17 -15.64 8.95
C MET A 411 11.59 -15.48 9.50
N GLY A 412 12.36 -14.55 8.94
CA GLY A 412 13.70 -14.24 9.45
C GLY A 412 13.67 -13.75 10.90
N ILE A 413 12.71 -12.89 11.26
CA ILE A 413 12.54 -12.39 12.63
C ILE A 413 12.03 -13.51 13.57
N ALA A 414 11.12 -14.34 13.09
CA ALA A 414 10.51 -15.41 13.87
C ALA A 414 11.41 -16.66 14.02
N GLU A 415 12.41 -16.80 13.15
CA GLU A 415 13.22 -18.02 13.01
C GLU A 415 12.34 -19.24 12.75
N SER A 416 11.38 -19.10 11.84
CA SER A 416 10.33 -20.09 11.61
C SER A 416 10.63 -21.02 10.43
N ASP A 417 10.05 -22.23 10.47
CA ASP A 417 10.14 -23.21 9.38
C ASP A 417 9.35 -22.74 8.15
N PHE A 418 9.98 -22.83 6.98
CA PHE A 418 9.38 -22.35 5.72
C PHE A 418 8.10 -23.08 5.35
N LYS A 419 8.08 -24.43 5.43
CA LYS A 419 6.95 -25.23 5.00
C LYS A 419 5.71 -24.97 5.86
N LYS A 420 5.90 -24.93 7.18
CA LYS A 420 4.81 -24.69 8.14
C LYS A 420 4.31 -23.26 8.05
N THR A 421 5.20 -22.28 7.93
CA THR A 421 4.83 -20.86 7.76
C THR A 421 4.04 -20.66 6.46
N SER A 422 4.48 -21.30 5.37
CA SER A 422 3.80 -21.25 4.08
C SER A 422 2.37 -21.80 4.16
N ALA A 423 2.12 -22.84 4.96
CA ALA A 423 0.77 -23.40 5.15
C ALA A 423 -0.18 -22.34 5.76
N TYR A 424 0.29 -21.61 6.79
CA TYR A 424 -0.50 -20.49 7.35
C TYR A 424 -0.67 -19.34 6.35
N ALA A 425 0.37 -19.02 5.60
CA ALA A 425 0.33 -17.97 4.58
C ALA A 425 -0.68 -18.30 3.47
N PHE A 426 -0.74 -19.54 3.00
CA PHE A 426 -1.78 -19.99 2.05
C PHE A 426 -3.20 -19.84 2.59
N PHE A 427 -3.41 -20.12 3.87
CA PHE A 427 -4.73 -19.92 4.48
C PHE A 427 -5.13 -18.43 4.48
N TRP A 428 -4.20 -17.54 4.80
CA TRP A 428 -4.42 -16.09 4.70
C TRP A 428 -4.73 -15.67 3.26
N CYS A 429 -3.93 -16.11 2.30
CA CYS A 429 -4.15 -15.79 0.88
C CYS A 429 -5.48 -16.32 0.35
N PHE A 430 -5.89 -17.53 0.75
CA PHE A 430 -7.16 -18.12 0.33
C PHE A 430 -8.36 -17.32 0.83
N THR A 431 -8.40 -16.98 2.12
CA THR A 431 -9.50 -16.16 2.68
C THR A 431 -9.55 -14.78 2.06
N GLN A 432 -8.40 -14.21 1.74
CA GLN A 432 -8.30 -12.92 1.09
C GLN A 432 -8.70 -12.96 -0.39
N TYR A 433 -8.32 -14.00 -1.10
CA TYR A 433 -8.74 -14.20 -2.49
C TYR A 433 -10.26 -14.16 -2.65
N ILE A 434 -10.99 -14.78 -1.71
CA ILE A 434 -12.46 -14.74 -1.69
C ILE A 434 -12.96 -13.29 -1.58
N VAL A 435 -12.44 -12.51 -0.63
CA VAL A 435 -12.87 -11.12 -0.43
C VAL A 435 -12.50 -10.23 -1.62
N ILE A 436 -11.35 -10.45 -2.23
CA ILE A 436 -10.92 -9.74 -3.45
C ILE A 436 -11.89 -10.03 -4.61
N MET A 437 -12.25 -11.30 -4.83
CA MET A 437 -13.24 -11.65 -5.85
C MET A 437 -14.60 -10.99 -5.60
N LEU A 438 -15.08 -10.99 -4.35
CA LEU A 438 -16.36 -10.36 -3.99
C LEU A 438 -16.34 -8.84 -4.22
N LEU A 439 -15.21 -8.17 -3.92
CA LEU A 439 -15.03 -6.74 -4.19
C LEU A 439 -14.99 -6.45 -5.68
N LEU A 440 -14.23 -7.21 -6.48
CA LEU A 440 -14.15 -7.06 -7.94
C LEU A 440 -15.49 -7.35 -8.63
N ALA A 441 -16.24 -8.34 -8.13
CA ALA A 441 -17.59 -8.64 -8.61
C ALA A 441 -18.59 -7.52 -8.31
N GLY A 442 -18.31 -6.68 -7.30
CA GLY A 442 -19.22 -5.65 -6.80
C GLY A 442 -20.32 -6.19 -5.88
N TRP A 443 -20.09 -7.35 -5.24
CA TRP A 443 -21.07 -7.98 -4.35
C TRP A 443 -20.99 -7.50 -2.90
N LEU A 444 -19.88 -6.88 -2.51
CA LEU A 444 -19.76 -6.30 -1.18
C LEU A 444 -20.23 -4.84 -1.18
N PRO A 445 -21.05 -4.43 -0.18
CA PRO A 445 -21.52 -3.07 -0.10
C PRO A 445 -20.38 -2.09 0.18
N LEU A 446 -20.35 -0.99 -0.57
CA LEU A 446 -19.37 0.08 -0.45
C LEU A 446 -19.98 1.36 0.15
N PHE A 447 -21.01 1.18 0.98
CA PHE A 447 -21.64 2.21 1.84
C PHE A 447 -22.05 3.50 1.11
N GLY A 448 -22.56 3.37 -0.13
CA GLY A 448 -23.01 4.50 -0.94
C GLY A 448 -21.92 5.36 -1.56
N MET A 449 -20.64 4.90 -1.54
CA MET A 449 -19.52 5.63 -2.12
C MET A 449 -19.30 5.35 -3.63
N LEU A 450 -20.14 4.54 -4.24
CA LEU A 450 -20.22 4.41 -5.70
C LEU A 450 -21.29 5.37 -6.20
N LYS A 451 -20.88 6.34 -6.99
CA LYS A 451 -21.79 7.19 -7.78
C LYS A 451 -22.11 6.54 -9.11
#